data_3ec411b98b4a639048af940f18e436a2
#
_entry.id   3ec411b98b4a639048af940f18e436a2
#
_cell.length_a   1.000
_cell.length_b   1.000
_cell.length_c   1.000
_cell.angle_alpha   90.00
_cell.angle_beta   90.00
_cell.angle_gamma   90.00
#
_symmetry.space_group_name_H-M   'P 1'
#
loop_
_entity.id
_entity.type
_entity.pdbx_description
1 polymer ?
#
loop_
_entity_poly.entity_id
_entity_poly.type
_entity_poly.pdbx_seq_one_letter_code
_entity_poly.pdbx_strand_id
1 'polypeptide(L)'
;MVAHPPCTRLCNSGVRWLSEPPTRLTAEHYNAAEIAAYRDMNRDQRLAFMWQKLDDGAELFSDLWNAPIERVAIENPVMHEHAKSRIRNYKAFAQSVQPYQFGHRETKRTCLWLRGLPVLQHTTPELEQEYLSLTLEDRRTWARVHNAAPGPGRWAERSKFFSGIADAMAQQWGGDGDQPRGQLDLFDRIAA
;
A
#
# COMPACT_ATOMS: atom_id res chain seq x y z
N MET A 1 6.37 -8.61 10.50
CA MET A 1 5.05 -8.02 10.16
C MET A 1 5.09 -7.47 8.74
N VAL A 2 4.08 -7.77 7.91
CA VAL A 2 3.81 -7.06 6.65
C VAL A 2 2.51 -6.31 6.86
N ALA A 3 2.46 -5.02 6.52
CA ALA A 3 1.30 -4.16 6.74
C ALA A 3 0.98 -3.31 5.51
N HIS A 4 -0.31 -3.10 5.25
CA HIS A 4 -0.86 -2.31 4.14
C HIS A 4 -1.86 -1.27 4.71
N PRO A 5 -1.38 -0.23 5.41
CA PRO A 5 -2.27 0.78 5.96
C PRO A 5 -2.98 1.56 4.84
N PRO A 6 -4.20 2.07 5.09
CA PRO A 6 -4.94 2.85 4.11
C PRO A 6 -4.13 4.02 3.56
N CYS A 7 -3.93 4.05 2.24
CA CYS A 7 -3.11 5.07 1.57
C CYS A 7 -3.88 6.34 1.21
N THR A 8 -5.21 6.34 1.29
CA THR A 8 -6.11 7.35 0.72
C THR A 8 -5.78 8.78 1.17
N ARG A 9 -5.26 8.96 2.39
CA ARG A 9 -4.90 10.27 2.94
C ARG A 9 -3.41 10.54 2.94
N LEU A 10 -2.59 9.50 2.84
CA LEU A 10 -1.14 9.63 2.93
C LEU A 10 -0.47 9.88 1.58
N CYS A 11 -1.11 9.48 0.47
CA CYS A 11 -0.51 9.56 -0.85
C CYS A 11 -0.96 10.80 -1.65
N ASN A 12 -0.22 11.12 -2.72
CA ASN A 12 -0.45 12.31 -3.55
C ASN A 12 -1.87 12.42 -4.11
N SER A 13 -2.60 11.33 -4.31
CA SER A 13 -3.99 11.39 -4.79
C SER A 13 -4.95 11.98 -3.76
N GLY A 14 -4.60 11.94 -2.48
CA GLY A 14 -5.42 12.47 -1.38
C GLY A 14 -5.12 13.94 -1.02
N VAL A 15 -3.94 14.46 -1.39
CA VAL A 15 -3.46 15.76 -0.92
C VAL A 15 -4.38 16.93 -1.28
N ARG A 16 -5.04 16.88 -2.44
CA ARG A 16 -5.98 17.93 -2.88
C ARG A 16 -7.11 18.19 -1.90
N TRP A 17 -7.53 17.16 -1.17
CA TRP A 17 -8.63 17.27 -0.20
C TRP A 17 -8.27 18.06 1.05
N LEU A 18 -6.98 18.37 1.23
CA LEU A 18 -6.49 19.21 2.32
C LEU A 18 -6.60 20.71 2.01
N SER A 19 -6.97 21.09 0.79
CA SER A 19 -7.25 22.46 0.37
C SER A 19 -8.67 22.63 -0.16
N GLU A 20 -9.16 21.59 -0.87
CA GLU A 20 -10.49 21.56 -1.47
C GLU A 20 -11.24 20.32 -0.98
N PRO A 21 -11.90 20.37 0.20
CA PRO A 21 -12.59 19.22 0.75
C PRO A 21 -13.75 18.81 -0.16
N PRO A 22 -14.01 17.48 -0.31
CA PRO A 22 -15.04 16.99 -1.21
C PRO A 22 -16.42 17.48 -0.75
N THR A 23 -17.31 17.71 -1.69
CA THR A 23 -18.70 18.13 -1.36
C THR A 23 -19.49 17.00 -0.70
N ARG A 24 -19.13 15.74 -0.94
CA ARG A 24 -19.78 14.54 -0.38
C ARG A 24 -18.73 13.48 -0.05
N LEU A 25 -18.99 12.74 1.02
CA LEU A 25 -18.25 11.51 1.34
C LEU A 25 -18.92 10.29 0.71
N THR A 26 -18.14 9.26 0.44
CA THR A 26 -18.62 7.98 -0.11
C THR A 26 -18.46 6.86 0.90
N ALA A 27 -19.36 5.88 0.90
CA ALA A 27 -19.31 4.71 1.78
C ALA A 27 -18.09 3.80 1.53
N GLU A 28 -17.33 4.05 0.46
CA GLU A 28 -16.09 3.32 0.17
C GLU A 28 -14.98 3.62 1.18
N HIS A 29 -15.00 4.82 1.79
CA HIS A 29 -13.92 5.32 2.63
C HIS A 29 -14.37 5.85 3.99
N TYR A 30 -15.69 5.93 4.22
CA TYR A 30 -16.27 6.53 5.43
C TYR A 30 -17.47 5.74 5.92
N ASN A 31 -17.64 5.69 7.22
CA ASN A 31 -18.81 5.07 7.81
C ASN A 31 -20.06 5.97 7.74
N ALA A 32 -21.22 5.40 8.03
CA ALA A 32 -22.51 6.10 7.92
C ALA A 32 -22.59 7.34 8.84
N ALA A 33 -22.00 7.28 10.04
CA ALA A 33 -22.01 8.39 10.99
C ALA A 33 -21.14 9.56 10.48
N GLU A 34 -19.97 9.28 9.94
CA GLU A 34 -19.10 10.29 9.32
C GLU A 34 -19.79 10.96 8.12
N ILE A 35 -20.44 10.17 7.27
CA ILE A 35 -21.17 10.68 6.10
C ILE A 35 -22.32 11.59 6.55
N ALA A 36 -23.08 11.20 7.58
CA ALA A 36 -24.18 11.98 8.11
C ALA A 36 -23.69 13.30 8.71
N ALA A 37 -22.66 13.25 9.57
CA ALA A 37 -22.10 14.45 10.18
C ALA A 37 -21.50 15.41 9.14
N TYR A 38 -20.85 14.90 8.12
CA TYR A 38 -20.20 15.71 7.09
C TYR A 38 -21.18 16.52 6.23
N ARG A 39 -22.42 16.07 6.08
CA ARG A 39 -23.45 16.80 5.31
C ARG A 39 -23.70 18.21 5.84
N ASP A 40 -23.73 18.35 7.17
CA ASP A 40 -24.08 19.58 7.86
C ASP A 40 -22.86 20.49 8.10
N MET A 41 -21.66 20.02 7.76
CA MET A 41 -20.42 20.79 7.92
C MET A 41 -20.33 21.91 6.89
N ASN A 42 -19.93 23.10 7.33
CA ASN A 42 -19.47 24.16 6.46
C ASN A 42 -18.09 23.84 5.86
N ARG A 43 -17.58 24.69 4.97
CA ARG A 43 -16.31 24.46 4.27
C ARG A 43 -15.13 24.28 5.23
N ASP A 44 -15.02 25.10 6.26
CA ASP A 44 -13.90 25.09 7.19
C ASP A 44 -13.93 23.84 8.08
N GLN A 45 -15.12 23.43 8.51
CA GLN A 45 -15.32 22.17 9.24
C GLN A 45 -14.97 20.96 8.37
N ARG A 46 -15.35 20.95 7.08
CA ARG A 46 -14.95 19.90 6.14
C ARG A 46 -13.45 19.84 5.93
N LEU A 47 -12.82 21.01 5.86
CA LEU A 47 -11.37 21.07 5.74
C LEU A 47 -10.70 20.52 6.99
N ALA A 48 -11.14 20.91 8.18
CA ALA A 48 -10.64 20.37 9.45
C ALA A 48 -10.83 18.85 9.53
N PHE A 49 -11.99 18.34 9.10
CA PHE A 49 -12.26 16.90 9.02
C PHE A 49 -11.25 16.17 8.11
N MET A 50 -10.90 16.73 6.95
CA MET A 50 -9.89 16.10 6.08
C MET A 50 -8.50 16.09 6.70
N TRP A 51 -8.12 17.14 7.39
CA TRP A 51 -6.86 17.19 8.14
C TRP A 51 -6.83 16.15 9.27
N GLN A 52 -7.94 16.00 10.01
CA GLN A 52 -8.05 14.95 11.03
C GLN A 52 -7.89 13.56 10.43
N LYS A 53 -8.49 13.30 9.26
CA LYS A 53 -8.32 12.00 8.57
C LYS A 53 -6.89 11.75 8.10
N LEU A 54 -6.14 12.78 7.78
CA LEU A 54 -4.71 12.65 7.53
C LEU A 54 -3.97 12.31 8.82
N ASP A 55 -4.29 12.99 9.92
CA ASP A 55 -3.65 12.73 11.23
C ASP A 55 -3.92 11.30 11.70
N ASP A 56 -5.16 10.81 11.61
CA ASP A 56 -5.54 9.42 11.91
C ASP A 56 -4.72 8.41 11.08
N GLY A 57 -4.56 8.67 9.77
CA GLY A 57 -3.78 7.80 8.89
C GLY A 57 -2.27 7.82 9.20
N ALA A 58 -1.74 8.99 9.53
CA ALA A 58 -0.33 9.15 9.90
C ALA A 58 -0.03 8.52 11.27
N GLU A 59 -0.97 8.57 12.20
CA GLU A 59 -0.87 7.90 13.49
C GLU A 59 -0.83 6.38 13.33
N LEU A 60 -1.77 5.80 12.57
CA LEU A 60 -1.75 4.38 12.28
C LEU A 60 -0.44 3.92 11.62
N PHE A 61 0.05 4.68 10.62
CA PHE A 61 1.35 4.37 10.02
C PHE A 61 2.48 4.45 11.04
N SER A 62 2.45 5.45 11.92
CA SER A 62 3.44 5.64 12.98
C SER A 62 3.47 4.47 13.94
N ASP A 63 2.30 3.97 14.34
CA ASP A 63 2.18 2.84 15.25
C ASP A 63 2.73 1.55 14.63
N LEU A 64 2.39 1.30 13.37
CA LEU A 64 2.94 0.17 12.62
C LEU A 64 4.46 0.28 12.45
N TRP A 65 4.96 1.49 12.11
CA TRP A 65 6.39 1.71 11.90
C TRP A 65 7.21 1.60 13.17
N ASN A 66 6.65 2.04 14.31
CA ASN A 66 7.34 2.01 15.61
C ASN A 66 6.98 0.78 16.46
N ALA A 67 6.18 -0.15 15.96
CA ALA A 67 5.83 -1.37 16.67
C ALA A 67 7.10 -2.13 17.13
N PRO A 68 7.12 -2.76 18.31
CA PRO A 68 8.26 -3.51 18.83
C PRO A 68 8.40 -4.87 18.14
N ILE A 69 8.52 -4.86 16.80
CA ILE A 69 8.66 -6.02 15.94
C ILE A 69 9.95 -5.87 15.18
N GLU A 70 10.81 -6.88 15.23
CA GLU A 70 12.14 -6.85 14.63
C GLU A 70 12.08 -6.70 13.10
N ARG A 71 11.25 -7.50 12.43
CA ARG A 71 11.13 -7.57 10.97
C ARG A 71 9.81 -6.94 10.51
N VAL A 72 9.89 -5.76 9.89
CA VAL A 72 8.72 -4.97 9.45
C VAL A 72 8.86 -4.59 8.00
N ALA A 73 7.78 -4.79 7.24
CA ALA A 73 7.56 -4.21 5.93
C ALA A 73 6.22 -3.48 5.93
N ILE A 74 6.21 -2.20 5.57
CA ILE A 74 4.98 -1.43 5.36
C ILE A 74 4.93 -1.01 3.88
N GLU A 75 3.82 -1.31 3.24
CA GLU A 75 3.53 -0.94 1.87
C GLU A 75 2.66 0.30 1.84
N ASN A 76 3.04 1.30 1.04
CA ASN A 76 2.20 2.44 0.72
C ASN A 76 2.67 3.06 -0.61
N PRO A 77 1.82 3.77 -1.37
CA PRO A 77 2.26 4.62 -2.46
C PRO A 77 3.16 5.77 -2.00
N VAL A 78 3.69 6.53 -2.94
CA VAL A 78 4.47 7.73 -2.62
C VAL A 78 3.64 8.71 -1.79
N MET A 79 4.12 9.00 -0.60
CA MET A 79 3.47 9.91 0.35
C MET A 79 3.76 11.37 0.01
N HIS A 80 2.79 12.25 0.27
CA HIS A 80 2.99 13.70 0.21
C HIS A 80 3.62 14.25 1.50
N GLU A 81 4.17 15.46 1.43
CA GLU A 81 4.95 16.05 2.54
C GLU A 81 4.14 16.21 3.83
N HIS A 82 2.86 16.58 3.75
CA HIS A 82 2.02 16.68 4.94
C HIS A 82 1.85 15.34 5.69
N ALA A 83 1.86 14.20 4.99
CA ALA A 83 1.84 12.89 5.63
C ALA A 83 3.19 12.60 6.29
N LYS A 84 4.29 12.79 5.56
CA LYS A 84 5.64 12.53 6.05
C LYS A 84 5.96 13.32 7.33
N SER A 85 5.56 14.59 7.39
CA SER A 85 5.81 15.46 8.56
C SER A 85 5.04 15.05 9.82
N ARG A 86 4.00 14.23 9.70
CA ARG A 86 3.16 13.75 10.80
C ARG A 86 3.53 12.37 11.33
N ILE A 87 4.25 11.60 10.52
CA ILE A 87 4.67 10.24 10.91
C ILE A 87 5.82 10.33 11.89
N ARG A 88 5.64 9.73 13.07
CA ARG A 88 6.70 9.66 14.11
C ARG A 88 7.87 8.80 13.62
N ASN A 89 9.09 9.33 13.80
CA ASN A 89 10.32 8.67 13.35
C ASN A 89 10.32 8.32 11.85
N TYR A 90 9.70 9.18 11.02
CA TYR A 90 9.62 8.97 9.59
C TYR A 90 11.02 8.74 8.99
N LYS A 91 11.12 7.75 8.13
CA LYS A 91 12.25 7.51 7.24
C LYS A 91 11.75 7.40 5.81
N ALA A 92 12.59 7.71 4.84
CA ALA A 92 12.27 7.43 3.46
C ALA A 92 12.04 5.92 3.26
N PHE A 93 11.21 5.56 2.28
CA PHE A 93 11.05 4.14 1.91
C PHE A 93 12.39 3.56 1.46
N ALA A 94 12.61 2.29 1.78
CA ALA A 94 13.85 1.58 1.44
C ALA A 94 13.88 1.18 -0.04
N GLN A 95 12.72 0.88 -0.63
CA GLN A 95 12.60 0.41 -2.00
C GLN A 95 11.28 0.86 -2.63
N SER A 96 11.30 1.09 -3.93
CA SER A 96 10.10 1.23 -4.76
C SER A 96 10.07 0.07 -5.76
N VAL A 97 8.95 -0.63 -5.82
CA VAL A 97 8.75 -1.79 -6.69
C VAL A 97 7.60 -1.56 -7.67
N GLN A 98 7.62 -2.32 -8.75
CA GLN A 98 6.58 -2.32 -9.79
C GLN A 98 6.12 -3.76 -10.04
N PRO A 99 4.82 -3.98 -10.36
CA PRO A 99 4.32 -5.32 -10.64
C PRO A 99 5.04 -6.05 -11.77
N TYR A 100 5.55 -5.34 -12.79
CA TYR A 100 6.28 -5.97 -13.89
C TYR A 100 7.62 -6.58 -13.46
N GLN A 101 8.18 -6.18 -12.33
CA GLN A 101 9.38 -6.77 -11.76
C GLN A 101 9.09 -8.13 -11.08
N PHE A 102 7.80 -8.47 -10.94
CA PHE A 102 7.29 -9.64 -10.22
C PHE A 102 6.19 -10.40 -11.01
N GLY A 103 6.32 -10.46 -12.33
CA GLY A 103 5.51 -11.33 -13.19
C GLY A 103 4.17 -10.76 -13.67
N HIS A 104 3.90 -9.47 -13.48
CA HIS A 104 2.63 -8.87 -13.91
C HIS A 104 2.86 -7.72 -14.90
N ARG A 105 2.27 -7.79 -16.10
CA ARG A 105 2.30 -6.69 -17.10
C ARG A 105 1.42 -5.52 -16.63
N GLU A 106 1.87 -4.86 -15.55
CA GLU A 106 1.17 -3.75 -14.94
C GLU A 106 2.16 -2.77 -14.31
N THR A 107 1.77 -1.50 -14.24
CA THR A 107 2.49 -0.47 -13.48
C THR A 107 1.65 0.03 -12.32
N LYS A 108 2.16 -0.14 -11.12
CA LYS A 108 1.61 0.41 -9.89
C LYS A 108 2.76 0.64 -8.91
N ARG A 109 3.31 1.84 -8.94
CA ARG A 109 4.44 2.16 -8.06
C ARG A 109 4.06 1.98 -6.60
N THR A 110 4.72 1.03 -5.98
CA THR A 110 4.55 0.65 -4.59
C THR A 110 5.84 0.93 -3.84
N CYS A 111 5.78 1.60 -2.69
CA CYS A 111 6.94 1.89 -1.86
C CYS A 111 6.92 0.99 -0.63
N LEU A 112 8.10 0.50 -0.25
CA LEU A 112 8.29 -0.40 0.88
C LEU A 112 9.17 0.28 1.93
N TRP A 113 8.63 0.47 3.12
CA TRP A 113 9.37 0.84 4.33
C TRP A 113 9.80 -0.44 5.02
N LEU A 114 11.11 -0.67 5.10
CA LEU A 114 11.69 -1.91 5.61
C LEU A 114 12.48 -1.67 6.88
N ARG A 115 12.32 -2.56 7.84
CA ARG A 115 13.17 -2.67 9.04
C ARG A 115 13.47 -4.14 9.32
N GLY A 116 14.76 -4.49 9.48
CA GLY A 116 15.19 -5.87 9.70
C GLY A 116 14.91 -6.84 8.54
N LEU A 117 14.61 -6.31 7.35
CA LEU A 117 14.34 -7.07 6.13
C LEU A 117 15.22 -6.54 5.00
N PRO A 118 15.75 -7.41 4.12
CA PRO A 118 16.44 -6.99 2.92
C PRO A 118 15.46 -6.43 1.88
N VAL A 119 15.96 -5.66 0.91
CA VAL A 119 15.19 -5.26 -0.27
C VAL A 119 14.81 -6.49 -1.09
N LEU A 120 13.61 -6.46 -1.70
CA LEU A 120 13.15 -7.54 -2.58
C LEU A 120 13.97 -7.56 -3.87
N GLN A 121 14.43 -8.74 -4.24
CA GLN A 121 15.02 -8.99 -5.55
C GLN A 121 13.92 -9.23 -6.57
N HIS A 122 14.07 -8.66 -7.77
CA HIS A 122 13.12 -8.85 -8.86
C HIS A 122 13.11 -10.32 -9.29
N THR A 123 11.93 -10.87 -9.57
CA THR A 123 11.76 -12.29 -9.94
C THR A 123 11.58 -12.53 -11.42
N THR A 124 11.34 -11.49 -12.21
CA THR A 124 11.08 -11.56 -13.66
C THR A 124 11.88 -10.50 -14.44
N PRO A 125 13.22 -10.63 -14.48
CA PRO A 125 14.07 -9.66 -15.17
C PRO A 125 13.77 -9.53 -16.67
N GLU A 126 13.31 -10.60 -17.32
CA GLU A 126 12.88 -10.59 -18.72
C GLU A 126 11.67 -9.67 -18.95
N LEU A 127 10.69 -9.68 -18.06
CA LEU A 127 9.51 -8.82 -18.16
C LEU A 127 9.86 -7.35 -17.85
N GLU A 128 10.81 -7.13 -16.96
CA GLU A 128 11.36 -5.79 -16.71
C GLU A 128 12.07 -5.25 -17.94
N GLN A 129 12.89 -6.06 -18.62
CA GLN A 129 13.55 -5.66 -19.87
C GLN A 129 12.53 -5.40 -20.98
N GLU A 130 11.51 -6.24 -21.11
CA GLU A 130 10.39 -6.00 -22.01
C GLU A 130 9.78 -4.61 -21.76
N TYR A 131 9.40 -4.30 -20.52
CA TYR A 131 8.81 -3.01 -20.17
C TYR A 131 9.75 -1.83 -20.49
N LEU A 132 11.03 -1.96 -20.19
CA LEU A 132 12.03 -0.91 -20.43
C LEU A 132 12.24 -0.64 -21.92
N SER A 133 12.04 -1.64 -22.78
CA SER A 133 12.14 -1.50 -24.26
C SER A 133 10.89 -0.90 -24.91
N LEU A 134 9.75 -0.84 -24.21
CA LEU A 134 8.51 -0.29 -24.74
C LEU A 134 8.60 1.22 -24.99
N THR A 135 7.88 1.68 -26.02
CA THR A 135 7.63 3.12 -26.23
C THR A 135 6.81 3.72 -25.07
N LEU A 136 6.79 5.04 -24.97
CA LEU A 136 5.94 5.71 -23.95
C LEU A 136 4.45 5.42 -24.14
N GLU A 137 4.00 5.22 -25.38
CA GLU A 137 2.63 4.89 -25.70
C GLU A 137 2.31 3.47 -25.25
N ASP A 138 3.15 2.51 -25.58
CA ASP A 138 2.96 1.11 -25.19
C ASP A 138 3.01 0.94 -23.67
N ARG A 139 3.88 1.67 -22.94
CA ARG A 139 3.92 1.67 -21.48
C ARG A 139 2.59 2.07 -20.84
N ARG A 140 1.79 2.94 -21.50
CA ARG A 140 0.46 3.33 -21.01
C ARG A 140 -0.52 2.14 -20.98
N THR A 141 -0.34 1.15 -21.85
CA THR A 141 -1.17 -0.06 -21.86
C THR A 141 -0.95 -0.93 -20.62
N TRP A 142 0.20 -0.78 -19.95
CA TRP A 142 0.52 -1.47 -18.69
C TRP A 142 0.05 -0.69 -17.45
N ALA A 143 -0.57 0.46 -17.60
CA ALA A 143 -1.07 1.28 -16.51
C ALA A 143 -2.60 1.12 -16.33
N ARG A 144 -3.14 -0.10 -16.43
CA ARG A 144 -4.58 -0.39 -16.39
C ARG A 144 -5.21 0.00 -15.07
N VAL A 145 -4.56 -0.34 -13.97
CA VAL A 145 -5.01 0.01 -12.61
C VAL A 145 -5.04 1.52 -12.41
N HIS A 146 -4.03 2.23 -12.93
CA HIS A 146 -4.00 3.69 -12.87
C HIS A 146 -5.10 4.32 -13.73
N ASN A 147 -5.31 3.78 -14.92
CA ASN A 147 -6.25 4.26 -15.94
C ASN A 147 -7.68 3.70 -15.77
N ALA A 148 -7.94 2.93 -14.70
CA ALA A 148 -9.28 2.40 -14.43
C ALA A 148 -10.33 3.50 -14.46
N ALA A 149 -11.39 3.28 -15.25
CA ALA A 149 -12.46 4.24 -15.44
C ALA A 149 -13.14 4.63 -14.11
N PRO A 150 -13.59 5.88 -13.95
CA PRO A 150 -14.42 6.25 -12.81
C PRO A 150 -15.67 5.38 -12.74
N GLY A 151 -15.95 4.82 -11.55
CA GLY A 151 -17.13 3.99 -11.34
C GLY A 151 -17.08 3.18 -10.05
N PRO A 152 -18.19 2.48 -9.73
CA PRO A 152 -18.24 1.56 -8.59
C PRO A 152 -17.15 0.49 -8.73
N GLY A 153 -16.40 0.24 -7.67
CA GLY A 153 -15.36 -0.78 -7.66
C GLY A 153 -13.97 -0.32 -8.16
N ARG A 154 -13.83 0.88 -8.72
CA ARG A 154 -12.50 1.42 -9.10
C ARG A 154 -11.49 1.38 -7.96
N TRP A 155 -11.92 1.68 -6.76
CA TRP A 155 -11.07 1.63 -5.58
C TRP A 155 -10.58 0.20 -5.30
N ALA A 156 -11.46 -0.81 -5.44
CA ALA A 156 -11.10 -2.21 -5.24
C ALA A 156 -10.05 -2.66 -6.26
N GLU A 157 -10.22 -2.30 -7.54
CA GLU A 157 -9.20 -2.56 -8.57
C GLU A 157 -7.86 -1.89 -8.23
N ARG A 158 -7.89 -0.63 -7.80
CA ARG A 158 -6.68 0.11 -7.43
C ARG A 158 -6.03 -0.37 -6.14
N SER A 159 -6.79 -1.02 -5.26
CA SER A 159 -6.29 -1.59 -4.00
C SER A 159 -5.73 -2.99 -4.17
N LYS A 160 -5.94 -3.65 -5.31
CA LYS A 160 -5.41 -5.00 -5.56
C LYS A 160 -3.91 -5.06 -5.32
N PHE A 161 -3.53 -6.04 -4.54
CA PHE A 161 -2.14 -6.43 -4.38
C PHE A 161 -1.79 -7.47 -5.44
N PHE A 162 -0.58 -7.42 -5.97
CA PHE A 162 -0.13 -8.34 -7.01
C PHE A 162 0.53 -9.56 -6.37
N SER A 163 0.03 -10.75 -6.70
CA SER A 163 0.50 -12.02 -6.11
C SER A 163 2.00 -12.21 -6.24
N GLY A 164 2.61 -11.87 -7.37
CA GLY A 164 4.04 -12.00 -7.56
C GLY A 164 4.89 -11.20 -6.56
N ILE A 165 4.42 -10.04 -6.10
CA ILE A 165 5.08 -9.28 -5.02
C ILE A 165 4.91 -10.02 -3.69
N ALA A 166 3.71 -10.54 -3.39
CA ALA A 166 3.45 -11.31 -2.18
C ALA A 166 4.28 -12.61 -2.13
N ASP A 167 4.36 -13.31 -3.26
CA ASP A 167 5.15 -14.53 -3.41
C ASP A 167 6.65 -14.26 -3.20
N ALA A 168 7.16 -13.15 -3.77
CA ALA A 168 8.54 -12.72 -3.54
C ALA A 168 8.79 -12.37 -2.07
N MET A 169 7.86 -11.68 -1.39
CA MET A 169 7.95 -11.42 0.05
C MET A 169 7.99 -12.72 0.85
N ALA A 170 7.10 -13.67 0.53
CA ALA A 170 7.05 -14.96 1.21
C ALA A 170 8.35 -15.77 1.01
N GLN A 171 8.86 -15.81 -0.21
CA GLN A 171 10.08 -16.56 -0.54
C GLN A 171 11.34 -15.92 0.05
N GLN A 172 11.47 -14.59 -0.07
CA GLN A 172 12.72 -13.91 0.28
C GLN A 172 12.78 -13.48 1.75
N TRP A 173 11.62 -13.28 2.39
CA TRP A 173 11.53 -12.88 3.79
C TRP A 173 11.02 -13.99 4.71
N GLY A 174 10.39 -15.03 4.16
CA GLY A 174 9.87 -16.17 4.90
C GLY A 174 10.90 -17.22 5.27
N GLY A 175 12.21 -16.99 4.98
CA GLY A 175 13.27 -17.96 5.25
C GLY A 175 13.40 -18.32 6.73
N ASP A 176 14.01 -19.44 7.00
CA ASP A 176 14.20 -20.32 8.16
C ASP A 176 14.33 -19.75 9.59
N GLY A 177 13.66 -18.66 9.89
CA GLY A 177 13.41 -18.20 11.25
C GLY A 177 12.17 -18.91 11.80
N ASP A 178 12.35 -20.06 12.45
CA ASP A 178 11.30 -20.81 13.14
C ASP A 178 10.15 -21.35 12.25
N GLN A 179 10.43 -22.38 11.46
CA GLN A 179 9.44 -23.42 11.27
C GLN A 179 9.11 -23.96 12.68
N PRO A 180 7.86 -23.89 13.15
CA PRO A 180 7.51 -24.60 14.36
C PRO A 180 7.77 -26.09 14.08
N ARG A 181 8.81 -26.65 14.70
CA ARG A 181 9.25 -28.07 14.60
C ARG A 181 8.21 -29.03 15.16
N GLY A 182 6.91 -28.74 14.98
CA GLY A 182 5.82 -29.51 15.54
C GLY A 182 4.73 -29.91 14.57
N GLN A 183 4.70 -29.38 13.35
CA GLN A 183 3.54 -29.62 12.47
C GLN A 183 3.81 -30.66 11.36
N LEU A 184 5.06 -31.01 11.08
CA LEU A 184 5.40 -32.08 10.12
C LEU A 184 5.39 -33.48 10.77
N ASP A 185 5.58 -33.56 12.09
CA ASP A 185 5.57 -34.85 12.82
C ASP A 185 4.17 -35.48 13.03
N LEU A 186 3.09 -34.72 12.80
CA LEU A 186 1.74 -35.23 13.03
C LEU A 186 1.21 -36.03 11.83
N PHE A 187 1.65 -35.72 10.63
CA PHE A 187 1.21 -36.43 9.42
C PHE A 187 2.06 -37.68 9.12
N ASP A 188 3.33 -37.71 9.51
CA ASP A 188 4.18 -38.91 9.37
C ASP A 188 3.83 -40.03 10.36
N ARG A 189 3.13 -39.72 11.46
CA ARG A 189 2.68 -40.71 12.44
C ARG A 189 1.36 -41.41 12.10
N ILE A 190 0.64 -40.94 11.08
CA ILE A 190 -0.64 -41.53 10.64
C ILE A 190 -0.45 -42.47 9.46
N ALA A 191 0.76 -42.52 8.86
CA ALA A 191 1.09 -43.35 7.71
C ALA A 191 1.99 -44.59 8.03
N ALA A 192 2.14 -44.96 9.33
CA ALA A 192 2.87 -46.14 9.78
C ALA A 192 1.95 -47.17 10.47
#